data_75852b359a5b0ac6c408b49cea25bcfd
#
_entry.id   75852b359a5b0ac6c408b49cea25bcfd
#
_cell.length_a   1.000
_cell.length_b   1.000
_cell.length_c   1.000
_cell.angle_alpha   90.00
_cell.angle_beta   90.00
_cell.angle_gamma   90.00
#
_symmetry.space_group_name_H-M   'P 1'
#
loop_
_entity.id
_entity.type
_entity.pdbx_description
1 polymer ?
#
loop_
_entity_poly.entity_id
_entity_poly.type
_entity_poly.pdbx_seq_one_letter_code
_entity_poly.pdbx_strand_id
1 'polypeptide(L)'
;MERVCNFLKEAGVYYLATVEGNQPRVRPFGTVNIFDGKLYIQTGKVKPCSRQILANPKVEISAFHQGTWIRIAGELVEDDRIEAKKSMLDAYPNLRGMYDKNDGNTQVFYFQNAVATFSSFTTAPETVKF
;
A
#
# COMPACT_ATOMS: atom_id res chain seq x y z
N MET A 1 -10.59 8.59 -0.27
CA MET A 1 -9.92 7.29 -0.08
C MET A 1 -10.31 6.27 -1.15
N GLU A 2 -11.59 6.14 -1.48
CA GLU A 2 -12.03 5.23 -2.55
C GLU A 2 -11.41 5.56 -3.90
N ARG A 3 -11.29 6.84 -4.26
CA ARG A 3 -10.64 7.27 -5.50
C ARG A 3 -9.20 6.81 -5.55
N VAL A 4 -8.49 6.87 -4.43
CA VAL A 4 -7.10 6.43 -4.31
C VAL A 4 -7.02 4.91 -4.53
N CYS A 5 -7.86 4.15 -3.85
CA CYS A 5 -7.90 2.70 -3.98
C CYS A 5 -8.21 2.27 -5.41
N ASN A 6 -9.20 2.89 -6.03
CA ASN A 6 -9.59 2.58 -7.41
C ASN A 6 -8.45 2.89 -8.40
N PHE A 7 -7.76 4.02 -8.22
CA PHE A 7 -6.63 4.37 -9.07
C PHE A 7 -5.52 3.32 -9.00
N LEU A 8 -5.16 2.88 -7.79
CA LEU A 8 -4.13 1.87 -7.61
C LEU A 8 -4.54 0.51 -8.20
N LYS A 9 -5.80 0.13 -8.08
CA LYS A 9 -6.33 -1.09 -8.70
C LYS A 9 -6.29 -1.02 -10.22
N GLU A 10 -6.67 0.11 -10.80
CA GLU A 10 -6.65 0.31 -12.26
C GLU A 10 -5.23 0.32 -12.81
N ALA A 11 -4.29 0.93 -12.10
CA ALA A 11 -2.88 0.93 -12.46
C ALA A 11 -2.28 -0.49 -12.40
N GLY A 12 -2.79 -1.33 -11.51
CA GLY A 12 -2.36 -2.72 -11.33
C GLY A 12 -1.09 -2.87 -10.51
N VAL A 13 -0.05 -2.13 -10.85
CA VAL A 13 1.23 -2.10 -10.13
C VAL A 13 1.49 -0.69 -9.64
N TYR A 14 1.90 -0.56 -8.41
CA TYR A 14 2.42 0.67 -7.85
C TYR A 14 3.78 0.39 -7.20
N TYR A 15 4.54 1.44 -6.93
CA TYR A 15 5.87 1.32 -6.33
C TYR A 15 5.84 1.93 -4.94
N LEU A 16 6.31 1.14 -3.97
CA LEU A 16 6.37 1.53 -2.56
C LEU A 16 7.82 1.86 -2.20
N ALA A 17 8.05 3.08 -1.75
CA ALA A 17 9.34 3.51 -1.22
C ALA A 17 9.33 3.45 0.30
N THR A 18 10.40 2.89 0.86
CA THR A 18 10.68 2.82 2.30
C THR A 18 12.08 3.35 2.56
N VAL A 19 12.46 3.45 3.82
CA VAL A 19 13.80 3.90 4.22
C VAL A 19 14.47 2.81 5.05
N GLU A 20 15.71 2.49 4.68
CA GLU A 20 16.57 1.59 5.45
C GLU A 20 17.78 2.40 5.92
N GLY A 21 17.78 2.82 7.19
CA GLY A 21 18.74 3.80 7.67
C GLY A 21 18.53 5.13 6.96
N ASN A 22 19.52 5.56 6.15
CA ASN A 22 19.40 6.74 5.28
C ASN A 22 19.30 6.38 3.80
N GLN A 23 19.12 5.08 3.48
CA GLN A 23 19.00 4.61 2.09
C GLN A 23 17.54 4.43 1.72
N PRO A 24 17.02 5.17 0.70
CA PRO A 24 15.71 4.87 0.15
C PRO A 24 15.71 3.51 -0.54
N ARG A 25 14.62 2.77 -0.37
CA ARG A 25 14.39 1.50 -1.05
C ARG A 25 13.04 1.57 -1.76
N VAL A 26 12.94 0.97 -2.94
CA VAL A 26 11.71 0.96 -3.72
C VAL A 26 11.49 -0.41 -4.35
N ARG A 27 10.24 -0.86 -4.42
CA ARG A 27 9.85 -2.13 -5.04
C ARG A 27 8.42 -2.07 -5.52
N PRO A 28 8.05 -2.93 -6.49
CA PRO A 28 6.66 -3.01 -6.96
C PRO A 28 5.77 -3.73 -5.94
N PHE A 29 4.53 -3.25 -5.85
CA PHE A 29 3.43 -3.84 -5.10
C PHE A 29 2.21 -3.94 -6.01
N GLY A 30 1.30 -4.89 -5.71
CA GLY A 30 0.10 -5.07 -6.51
C GLY A 30 -1.20 -5.21 -5.71
N THR A 31 -1.15 -5.06 -4.39
CA THR A 31 -2.33 -5.26 -3.54
C THR A 31 -2.78 -3.96 -2.90
N VAL A 32 -4.08 -3.71 -2.90
CA VAL A 32 -4.69 -2.59 -2.19
C VAL A 32 -6.15 -2.92 -1.91
N ASN A 33 -6.61 -2.62 -0.72
CA ASN A 33 -7.99 -2.88 -0.32
C ASN A 33 -8.42 -1.90 0.76
N ILE A 34 -9.72 -1.57 0.78
CA ILE A 34 -10.32 -0.79 1.85
C ILE A 34 -10.99 -1.77 2.82
N PHE A 35 -10.63 -1.68 4.07
CA PHE A 35 -11.19 -2.48 5.14
C PHE A 35 -11.28 -1.62 6.40
N ASP A 36 -12.42 -1.69 7.09
CA ASP A 36 -12.63 -0.97 8.35
C ASP A 36 -12.32 0.54 8.24
N GLY A 37 -12.68 1.15 7.10
CA GLY A 37 -12.49 2.58 6.85
C GLY A 37 -11.04 3.00 6.60
N LYS A 38 -10.14 2.06 6.28
CA LYS A 38 -8.72 2.33 6.05
C LYS A 38 -8.23 1.69 4.77
N LEU A 39 -7.16 2.24 4.20
CA LEU A 39 -6.52 1.72 3.00
C LEU A 39 -5.38 0.78 3.38
N TYR A 40 -5.49 -0.48 2.98
CA TYR A 40 -4.54 -1.54 3.33
C TYR A 40 -3.71 -1.97 2.14
N ILE A 41 -2.47 -2.34 2.42
CA ILE A 41 -1.57 -3.03 1.50
C ILE A 41 -1.01 -4.28 2.19
N GLN A 42 -0.49 -5.23 1.41
CA GLN A 42 0.00 -6.51 1.94
C GLN A 42 1.45 -6.76 1.57
N THR A 43 2.18 -7.34 2.50
CA THR A 43 3.52 -7.92 2.29
C THR A 43 3.63 -9.23 3.06
N GLY A 44 4.84 -9.81 3.10
CA GLY A 44 5.18 -10.95 3.94
C GLY A 44 6.19 -10.55 5.01
N LYS A 45 6.03 -11.10 6.21
CA LYS A 45 6.90 -10.77 7.35
C LYS A 45 8.36 -11.10 7.11
N VAL A 46 8.65 -12.08 6.25
CA VAL A 46 10.03 -12.49 5.92
C VAL A 46 10.73 -11.52 4.96
N LYS A 47 10.01 -10.61 4.34
CA LYS A 47 10.60 -9.69 3.35
C LYS A 47 11.33 -8.53 4.02
N PRO A 48 12.43 -8.01 3.40
CA PRO A 48 13.14 -6.83 3.91
C PRO A 48 12.23 -5.62 4.08
N CYS A 49 11.25 -5.45 3.20
CA CYS A 49 10.26 -4.38 3.26
C CYS A 49 9.54 -4.33 4.61
N SER A 50 9.15 -5.47 5.17
CA SER A 50 8.50 -5.54 6.48
C SER A 50 9.38 -4.94 7.58
N ARG A 51 10.65 -5.32 7.62
CA ARG A 51 11.59 -4.78 8.63
C ARG A 51 11.79 -3.27 8.47
N GLN A 52 11.85 -2.81 7.23
CA GLN A 52 12.03 -1.38 6.93
C GLN A 52 10.84 -0.56 7.42
N ILE A 53 9.62 -1.03 7.16
CA ILE A 53 8.40 -0.33 7.61
C ILE A 53 8.28 -0.33 9.13
N LEU A 54 8.60 -1.44 9.78
CA LEU A 54 8.52 -1.54 11.24
C LEU A 54 9.55 -0.63 11.92
N ALA A 55 10.73 -0.45 11.31
CA ALA A 55 11.77 0.44 11.84
C ALA A 55 11.47 1.92 11.55
N ASN A 56 10.88 2.22 10.38
CA ASN A 56 10.49 3.57 9.99
C ASN A 56 9.17 3.49 9.20
N PRO A 57 8.05 3.92 9.81
CA PRO A 57 6.73 3.77 9.19
C PRO A 57 6.49 4.72 8.01
N LYS A 58 7.33 5.72 7.81
CA LYS A 58 7.15 6.69 6.73
C LYS A 58 7.46 6.06 5.39
N VAL A 59 6.50 6.18 4.48
CA VAL A 59 6.56 5.58 3.14
C VAL A 59 6.01 6.55 2.11
N GLU A 60 6.30 6.25 0.85
CA GLU A 60 5.66 6.92 -0.26
C GLU A 60 5.35 5.90 -1.36
N ILE A 61 4.18 6.05 -1.97
CA ILE A 61 3.75 5.28 -3.13
C ILE A 61 3.75 6.17 -4.37
N SER A 62 4.10 5.59 -5.51
CA SER A 62 3.92 6.19 -6.82
C SER A 62 3.34 5.18 -7.80
N ALA A 63 2.39 5.64 -8.62
CA ALA A 63 1.83 4.86 -9.73
C ALA A 63 1.44 5.79 -10.87
N PHE A 64 1.50 5.28 -12.09
CA PHE A 64 1.13 5.99 -13.31
C PHE A 64 0.05 5.20 -14.06
N HIS A 65 -0.99 5.90 -14.49
CA HIS A 65 -2.08 5.30 -15.26
C HIS A 65 -2.74 6.34 -16.16
N GLN A 66 -2.74 6.08 -17.45
CA GLN A 66 -3.46 6.89 -18.45
C GLN A 66 -3.16 8.40 -18.36
N GLY A 67 -1.89 8.77 -18.32
CA GLY A 67 -1.46 10.17 -18.33
C GLY A 67 -1.56 10.87 -16.96
N THR A 68 -2.04 10.21 -15.95
CA THR A 68 -2.11 10.71 -14.57
C THR A 68 -1.19 9.88 -13.68
N TRP A 69 -0.53 10.52 -12.73
CA TRP A 69 0.19 9.77 -11.70
C TRP A 69 -0.28 10.19 -10.31
N ILE A 70 -0.15 9.25 -9.38
CA ILE A 70 -0.46 9.46 -7.99
C ILE A 70 0.82 9.35 -7.17
N ARG A 71 0.93 10.16 -6.12
CA ARG A 71 1.89 9.95 -5.04
C ARG A 71 1.12 9.97 -3.74
N ILE A 72 1.45 9.01 -2.87
CA ILE A 72 0.82 8.89 -1.55
C ILE A 72 1.93 8.90 -0.52
N ALA A 73 2.05 9.97 0.25
CA ALA A 73 2.98 10.05 1.36
C ALA A 73 2.19 9.81 2.66
N GLY A 74 2.71 8.96 3.53
CA GLY A 74 2.03 8.65 4.78
C GLY A 74 2.84 7.72 5.66
N GLU A 75 2.16 7.18 6.66
CA GLU A 75 2.75 6.22 7.59
C GLU A 75 1.97 4.91 7.50
N LEU A 76 2.67 3.80 7.62
CA LEU A 76 2.06 2.46 7.63
C LEU A 76 2.03 1.90 9.04
N VAL A 77 0.87 1.36 9.41
CA VAL A 77 0.63 0.72 10.71
C VAL A 77 0.24 -0.72 10.47
N GLU A 78 0.92 -1.64 11.14
CA GLU A 78 0.59 -3.06 11.05
C GLU A 78 -0.75 -3.34 11.73
N ASP A 79 -1.59 -4.15 11.07
CA ASP A 79 -2.81 -4.69 11.64
C ASP A 79 -2.71 -6.21 11.64
N ASP A 80 -2.45 -6.78 12.81
CA ASP A 80 -2.23 -8.23 12.95
C ASP A 80 -3.53 -9.02 13.13
N ARG A 81 -4.70 -8.36 13.03
CA ARG A 81 -5.98 -9.05 13.14
C ARG A 81 -6.21 -10.00 11.97
N ILE A 82 -6.74 -11.18 12.25
CA ILE A 82 -7.05 -12.17 11.22
C ILE A 82 -8.06 -11.62 10.21
N GLU A 83 -9.04 -10.82 10.66
CA GLU A 83 -10.07 -10.24 9.81
C GLU A 83 -9.47 -9.31 8.74
N ALA A 84 -8.44 -8.54 9.11
CA ALA A 84 -7.76 -7.64 8.17
C ALA A 84 -6.99 -8.45 7.10
N LYS A 85 -6.28 -9.48 7.50
CA LYS A 85 -5.57 -10.39 6.58
C LYS A 85 -6.55 -11.11 5.65
N LYS A 86 -7.65 -11.63 6.21
CA LYS A 86 -8.69 -12.30 5.43
C LYS A 86 -9.32 -11.37 4.41
N SER A 87 -9.60 -10.12 4.76
CA SER A 87 -10.17 -9.13 3.85
C SER A 87 -9.30 -8.94 2.62
N MET A 88 -7.98 -8.83 2.81
CA MET A 88 -7.04 -8.69 1.71
C MET A 88 -6.99 -9.94 0.83
N LEU A 89 -6.94 -11.13 1.43
CA LEU A 89 -6.92 -12.39 0.68
C LEU A 89 -8.23 -12.64 -0.07
N ASP A 90 -9.36 -12.21 0.47
CA ASP A 90 -10.66 -12.27 -0.23
C ASP A 90 -10.67 -11.36 -1.45
N ALA A 91 -10.02 -10.18 -1.36
CA ALA A 91 -9.90 -9.25 -2.49
C ALA A 91 -8.95 -9.76 -3.58
N TYR A 92 -7.97 -10.60 -3.21
CA TYR A 92 -6.96 -11.16 -4.11
C TYR A 92 -6.84 -12.69 -3.90
N PRO A 93 -7.82 -13.47 -4.34
CA PRO A 93 -7.83 -14.92 -4.08
C PRO A 93 -6.59 -15.66 -4.59
N ASN A 94 -5.93 -15.15 -5.62
CA ASN A 94 -4.71 -15.76 -6.17
C ASN A 94 -3.56 -15.79 -5.17
N LEU A 95 -3.56 -14.89 -4.17
CA LEU A 95 -2.53 -14.86 -3.14
C LEU A 95 -2.59 -16.07 -2.22
N ARG A 96 -3.72 -16.78 -2.15
CA ARG A 96 -3.88 -17.96 -1.30
C ARG A 96 -2.98 -19.12 -1.68
N GLY A 97 -2.37 -19.10 -2.86
CA GLY A 97 -1.30 -20.02 -3.24
C GLY A 97 0.02 -19.79 -2.51
N MET A 98 0.23 -18.57 -1.98
CA MET A 98 1.47 -18.17 -1.31
C MET A 98 1.25 -17.70 0.13
N TYR A 99 0.05 -17.22 0.46
CA TYR A 99 -0.28 -16.61 1.76
C TYR A 99 -1.57 -17.19 2.30
N ASP A 100 -1.65 -17.23 3.64
CA ASP A 100 -2.87 -17.59 4.37
C ASP A 100 -2.96 -16.75 5.64
N LYS A 101 -4.19 -16.49 6.10
CA LYS A 101 -4.42 -15.67 7.30
C LYS A 101 -3.76 -16.23 8.56
N ASN A 102 -3.46 -17.53 8.60
CA ASN A 102 -2.85 -18.25 9.73
C ASN A 102 -1.42 -18.71 9.46
N ASP A 103 -0.76 -18.24 8.37
CA ASP A 103 0.57 -18.74 8.00
C ASP A 103 1.72 -18.12 8.81
N GLY A 104 1.43 -17.11 9.64
CA GLY A 104 2.46 -16.41 10.41
C GLY A 104 3.34 -15.50 9.55
N ASN A 105 3.10 -15.42 8.24
CA ASN A 105 3.87 -14.60 7.29
C ASN A 105 3.06 -13.49 6.66
N THR A 106 1.79 -13.72 6.37
CA THR A 106 0.91 -12.69 5.80
C THR A 106 0.86 -11.48 6.71
N GLN A 107 1.16 -10.31 6.15
CA GLN A 107 1.21 -9.07 6.91
C GLN A 107 0.49 -7.97 6.14
N VAL A 108 -0.43 -7.29 6.79
CA VAL A 108 -1.14 -6.14 6.21
C VAL A 108 -0.86 -4.90 7.03
N PHE A 109 -0.76 -3.78 6.32
CA PHE A 109 -0.57 -2.45 6.90
C PHE A 109 -1.66 -1.53 6.39
N TYR A 110 -2.10 -0.60 7.21
CA TYR A 110 -2.97 0.47 6.76
C TYR A 110 -2.26 1.82 6.83
N PHE A 111 -2.68 2.73 5.96
CA PHE A 111 -2.17 4.10 5.95
C PHE A 111 -2.82 4.94 7.05
N GLN A 112 -2.00 5.75 7.70
CA GLN A 112 -2.47 6.86 8.54
C GLN A 112 -1.71 8.12 8.19
N ASN A 113 -2.33 9.28 8.44
CA ASN A 113 -1.76 10.60 8.13
C ASN A 113 -1.28 10.67 6.67
N ALA A 114 -2.09 10.14 5.76
CA ALA A 114 -1.72 10.03 4.36
C ALA A 114 -2.23 11.22 3.55
N VAL A 115 -1.41 11.63 2.58
CA VAL A 115 -1.76 12.64 1.58
C VAL A 115 -1.50 12.03 0.21
N ALA A 116 -2.55 11.87 -0.58
CA ALA A 116 -2.46 11.45 -1.96
C ALA A 116 -2.55 12.68 -2.87
N THR A 117 -1.64 12.78 -3.84
CA THR A 117 -1.63 13.85 -4.84
C THR A 117 -1.77 13.22 -6.21
N PHE A 118 -2.82 13.62 -6.94
CA PHE A 118 -3.04 13.24 -8.33
C PHE A 118 -2.50 14.36 -9.22
N SER A 119 -1.64 14.02 -10.17
CA SER A 119 -0.97 14.98 -11.05
C SER A 119 -1.04 14.54 -12.50
N SER A 120 -1.02 15.51 -13.41
CA SER A 120 -0.90 15.30 -14.85
C SER A 120 -0.16 16.49 -15.46
N PHE A 121 0.18 16.38 -16.75
CA PHE A 121 0.82 17.50 -17.45
C PHE A 121 -0.16 18.60 -17.88
N THR A 122 -1.47 18.36 -17.77
CA THR A 122 -2.51 19.22 -18.33
C THR A 122 -3.42 19.87 -17.32
N THR A 123 -3.44 19.39 -16.07
CA THR A 123 -4.34 19.89 -15.02
C THR A 123 -3.57 20.21 -13.74
N ALA A 124 -4.16 21.05 -12.89
CA ALA A 124 -3.59 21.35 -11.58
C ALA A 124 -3.65 20.08 -10.69
N PRO A 125 -2.67 19.88 -9.81
CA PRO A 125 -2.68 18.78 -8.87
C PRO A 125 -3.90 18.81 -7.94
N GLU A 126 -4.42 17.63 -7.62
CA GLU A 126 -5.50 17.46 -6.65
C GLU A 126 -5.01 16.60 -5.49
N THR A 127 -5.38 16.97 -4.27
CA THR A 127 -4.96 16.24 -3.06
C THR A 127 -6.15 15.65 -2.32
N VAL A 128 -5.92 14.46 -1.75
CA VAL A 128 -6.86 13.76 -0.87
C VAL A 128 -6.10 13.37 0.39
N LYS A 129 -6.65 13.71 1.55
CA LYS A 129 -6.06 13.35 2.84
C LYS A 129 -6.87 12.24 3.50
N PHE A 130 -6.18 11.29 4.08
CA PHE A 130 -6.85 10.20 4.79
C PHE A 130 -5.95 9.51 5.82
#